data_1a68cda2f3098fa34093d2450d3e7a87
#
_entry.id   1a68cda2f3098fa34093d2450d3e7a87
#
_cell.length_a   1.000
_cell.length_b   1.000
_cell.length_c   1.000
_cell.angle_alpha   90.00
_cell.angle_beta   90.00
_cell.angle_gamma   90.00
#
_symmetry.space_group_name_H-M   'P 1'
#
loop_
_entity.id
_entity.type
_entity.pdbx_description
1 polymer ?
#
loop_
_entity_poly.entity_id
_entity_poly.type
_entity_poly.pdbx_seq_one_letter_code
_entity_poly.pdbx_strand_id
1 'polypeptide(L)'
;MSTDAASPRHIRLTSHPAPGSSPVPPLQWGAPSAAARGPVIGTTTSRLHRNVVGTHSGSYGVYRALAVAAGSLNRQHRADLTDTAPTDSIGPYPQWTEAERIVSIDPWGAKVAAAFGPLIEAGIDIRPSIAVTKAHIDMPEIRTAIAFQRLVPDGRVLLENGSAVVTKAAIEPVWWLPGVAKRFGCTEAELRRALFEETGGMYPELVTRTDLDVFLPPIGGQTVYVFGDPADLANPEVPLTARVHDECNGSDVFGSDICTCRPYLTHAIEECIRGAQQGGVGLVSYSRKEGRALGEVTKFLVYNARKRQVGGDSADKYFLRTECVAGVQDMRFQELMPDVLHWFGVRRIHRLVSMSNLKFDAIVGSGIAVDARIPIPDALIPADAQVEMQAKMAAGYFTEGAAPDADALSTTKGRGL
;
A
#
# COMPACT_ATOMS: atom_id res chain seq x y z
N MET A 1 -14.65 32.95 22.63
CA MET A 1 -13.61 31.93 22.47
C MET A 1 -14.23 30.60 22.86
N SER A 2 -14.68 29.84 21.89
CA SER A 2 -15.20 28.50 22.16
C SER A 2 -13.99 27.63 22.46
N THR A 3 -13.83 27.23 23.70
CA THR A 3 -12.90 26.19 24.14
C THR A 3 -13.43 24.82 23.73
N ASP A 4 -13.55 24.60 22.45
CA ASP A 4 -13.69 23.27 21.91
C ASP A 4 -12.29 22.64 21.93
N ALA A 5 -11.77 22.48 23.15
CA ALA A 5 -10.62 21.66 23.39
C ALA A 5 -11.05 20.23 23.04
N ALA A 6 -10.83 19.87 21.80
CA ALA A 6 -11.03 18.49 21.37
C ALA A 6 -10.25 17.61 22.34
N SER A 7 -10.94 16.67 22.98
CA SER A 7 -10.27 15.62 23.75
C SER A 7 -9.12 15.08 22.89
N PRO A 8 -7.94 14.74 23.46
CA PRO A 8 -6.81 14.23 22.69
C PRO A 8 -7.10 12.95 21.88
N ARG A 9 -8.31 12.41 22.04
CA ARG A 9 -8.82 11.25 21.29
C ARG A 9 -9.81 11.62 20.19
N HIS A 10 -10.15 12.91 20.03
CA HIS A 10 -11.06 13.39 19.00
C HIS A 10 -10.28 14.08 17.91
N ILE A 11 -10.43 13.59 16.68
CA ILE A 11 -9.81 14.17 15.51
C ILE A 11 -10.93 14.66 14.61
N ARG A 12 -10.90 15.97 14.31
CA ARG A 12 -11.78 16.56 13.31
C ARG A 12 -11.03 16.65 12.00
N LEU A 13 -11.30 15.74 11.09
CA LEU A 13 -10.75 15.78 9.75
C LEU A 13 -11.77 16.45 8.83
N THR A 14 -11.59 17.73 8.60
CA THR A 14 -12.54 18.50 7.82
C THR A 14 -11.89 19.67 7.12
N SER A 15 -12.43 20.05 5.97
CA SER A 15 -12.10 21.28 5.25
C SER A 15 -12.90 22.48 5.70
N HIS A 16 -13.45 22.47 6.90
CA HIS A 16 -14.41 23.45 7.37
C HIS A 16 -13.95 24.89 7.25
N PRO A 17 -14.70 25.77 6.62
CA PRO A 17 -14.29 27.15 6.40
C PRO A 17 -14.32 28.00 7.67
N ALA A 18 -15.25 27.79 8.60
CA ALA A 18 -15.37 28.62 9.79
C ALA A 18 -15.89 27.86 11.01
N PRO A 19 -15.37 28.14 12.22
CA PRO A 19 -15.93 27.61 13.45
C PRO A 19 -17.39 27.98 13.57
N GLY A 20 -18.26 27.03 13.88
CA GLY A 20 -19.69 27.26 14.10
C GLY A 20 -20.55 27.36 12.85
N SER A 21 -19.99 27.28 11.63
CA SER A 21 -20.76 27.36 10.39
C SER A 21 -21.46 26.04 10.01
N SER A 22 -21.03 24.90 10.51
CA SER A 22 -21.71 23.60 10.37
C SER A 22 -21.18 22.59 11.38
N PRO A 23 -21.98 21.64 11.84
CA PRO A 23 -21.52 20.59 12.73
C PRO A 23 -20.51 19.69 12.02
N VAL A 24 -19.36 19.52 12.64
CA VAL A 24 -18.35 18.55 12.19
C VAL A 24 -18.50 17.30 13.04
N PRO A 25 -18.68 16.12 12.43
CA PRO A 25 -18.75 14.88 13.18
C PRO A 25 -17.48 14.70 14.00
N PRO A 26 -17.58 14.38 15.29
CA PRO A 26 -16.41 14.05 16.08
C PRO A 26 -15.85 12.70 15.61
N LEU A 27 -14.55 12.66 15.41
CA LEU A 27 -13.83 11.41 15.13
C LEU A 27 -13.10 10.96 16.38
N GLN A 28 -13.27 9.71 16.75
CA GLN A 28 -12.68 9.10 17.93
C GLN A 28 -11.81 7.93 17.53
N TRP A 29 -10.59 8.22 17.19
CA TRP A 29 -9.61 7.18 16.89
C TRP A 29 -9.37 6.34 18.14
N GLY A 30 -9.55 5.05 18.07
CA GLY A 30 -9.41 4.18 19.23
C GLY A 30 -10.62 4.07 20.14
N ALA A 31 -11.76 4.60 19.75
CA ALA A 31 -13.02 4.32 20.47
C ALA A 31 -13.36 2.84 20.44
N PRO A 32 -14.06 2.32 21.48
CA PRO A 32 -14.28 0.88 21.65
C PRO A 32 -15.25 0.26 20.63
N SER A 33 -16.04 1.09 19.94
CA SER A 33 -16.99 0.60 18.94
C SER A 33 -16.89 1.35 17.63
N ALA A 34 -17.30 0.71 16.54
CA ALA A 34 -17.34 1.30 15.21
C ALA A 34 -18.23 2.58 15.15
N ALA A 35 -19.38 2.54 15.81
CA ALA A 35 -20.31 3.66 15.86
C ALA A 35 -19.70 4.87 16.60
N ALA A 36 -18.95 4.61 17.67
CA ALA A 36 -18.29 5.68 18.43
C ALA A 36 -17.04 6.22 17.72
N ARG A 37 -16.35 5.38 16.92
CA ARG A 37 -15.14 5.78 16.20
C ARG A 37 -15.44 6.74 15.07
N GLY A 38 -16.45 6.46 14.28
CA GLY A 38 -16.76 7.20 13.07
C GLY A 38 -15.69 7.09 11.98
N PRO A 39 -15.96 7.64 10.78
CA PRO A 39 -15.00 7.66 9.69
C PRO A 39 -13.89 8.70 9.92
N VAL A 40 -12.68 8.39 9.49
CA VAL A 40 -11.53 9.30 9.45
C VAL A 40 -11.34 9.81 8.03
N ILE A 41 -11.44 11.11 7.82
CA ILE A 41 -11.37 11.72 6.51
C ILE A 41 -10.35 12.85 6.51
N GLY A 42 -9.38 12.78 5.61
CA GLY A 42 -8.39 13.82 5.41
C GLY A 42 -8.82 14.79 4.32
N THR A 43 -9.33 15.96 4.69
CA THR A 43 -9.52 17.06 3.76
C THR A 43 -8.88 18.34 4.28
N THR A 44 -8.39 19.16 3.39
CA THR A 44 -7.61 20.34 3.77
C THR A 44 -7.87 21.51 2.83
N THR A 45 -9.12 21.79 2.53
CA THR A 45 -9.46 22.87 1.61
C THR A 45 -9.48 24.24 2.26
N SER A 46 -9.57 24.31 3.60
CA SER A 46 -9.52 25.57 4.35
C SER A 46 -8.12 25.83 4.92
N ARG A 47 -7.61 27.03 4.71
CA ARG A 47 -6.37 27.50 5.35
C ARG A 47 -6.52 27.82 6.82
N LEU A 48 -7.71 28.17 7.26
CA LEU A 48 -7.99 28.69 8.61
C LEU A 48 -8.29 27.57 9.61
N HIS A 49 -8.82 26.44 9.15
CA HIS A 49 -9.34 25.37 10.01
C HIS A 49 -8.83 24.00 9.62
N ARG A 50 -7.52 23.88 9.50
CA ARG A 50 -6.87 22.58 9.34
C ARG A 50 -6.81 21.89 10.70
N ASN A 51 -7.36 20.69 10.78
CA ASN A 51 -7.32 19.85 11.97
C ASN A 51 -6.57 18.53 11.73
N VAL A 52 -5.73 18.50 10.71
CA VAL A 52 -4.87 17.41 10.32
C VAL A 52 -3.57 17.97 9.77
N VAL A 53 -2.46 17.27 9.97
CA VAL A 53 -1.17 17.59 9.36
C VAL A 53 -1.14 17.00 7.94
N GLY A 54 -0.71 17.78 6.97
CA GLY A 54 -0.61 17.34 5.57
C GLY A 54 -1.83 17.70 4.72
N THR A 55 -1.90 17.13 3.52
CA THR A 55 -2.97 17.35 2.56
C THR A 55 -3.56 16.03 2.09
N HIS A 56 -4.87 16.01 1.88
CA HIS A 56 -5.51 14.90 1.18
C HIS A 56 -4.89 14.69 -0.20
N SER A 57 -4.92 13.47 -0.71
CA SER A 57 -4.30 13.05 -1.98
C SER A 57 -2.78 12.91 -1.95
N GLY A 58 -2.14 12.87 -0.78
CA GLY A 58 -0.71 12.57 -0.63
C GLY A 58 0.17 13.41 -1.56
N SER A 59 0.98 12.74 -2.39
CA SER A 59 1.86 13.39 -3.35
C SER A 59 1.14 14.18 -4.45
N TYR A 60 -0.13 13.91 -4.73
CA TYR A 60 -0.93 14.65 -5.72
C TYR A 60 -1.42 16.02 -5.23
N GLY A 61 -1.29 16.32 -3.94
CA GLY A 61 -1.60 17.63 -3.36
C GLY A 61 -0.85 18.77 -4.06
N VAL A 62 0.39 18.54 -4.50
CA VAL A 62 1.19 19.51 -5.26
C VAL A 62 0.59 19.80 -6.63
N TYR A 63 0.14 18.78 -7.36
CA TYR A 63 -0.54 18.97 -8.66
C TYR A 63 -1.81 19.78 -8.53
N ARG A 64 -2.59 19.53 -7.48
CA ARG A 64 -3.78 20.33 -7.15
C ARG A 64 -3.40 21.80 -6.90
N ALA A 65 -2.35 22.03 -6.14
CA ALA A 65 -1.85 23.40 -5.87
C ALA A 65 -1.42 24.11 -7.17
N LEU A 66 -0.73 23.43 -8.07
CA LEU A 66 -0.34 23.95 -9.38
C LEU A 66 -1.57 24.27 -10.25
N ALA A 67 -2.58 23.40 -10.26
CA ALA A 67 -3.83 23.64 -11.01
C ALA A 67 -4.57 24.89 -10.49
N VAL A 68 -4.56 25.12 -9.19
CA VAL A 68 -5.11 26.36 -8.58
C VAL A 68 -4.27 27.58 -8.97
N ALA A 69 -2.93 27.49 -8.91
CA ALA A 69 -2.03 28.57 -9.26
C ALA A 69 -2.14 28.97 -10.72
N ALA A 70 -2.32 27.98 -11.62
CA ALA A 70 -2.52 28.18 -13.05
C ALA A 70 -3.94 28.65 -13.43
N GLY A 71 -4.87 28.76 -12.47
CA GLY A 71 -6.24 29.14 -12.73
C GLY A 71 -7.11 28.04 -13.38
N SER A 72 -6.59 26.82 -13.53
CA SER A 72 -7.33 25.70 -14.13
C SER A 72 -8.29 25.03 -13.14
N LEU A 73 -8.08 25.23 -11.84
CA LEU A 73 -8.96 24.73 -10.79
C LEU A 73 -9.43 25.86 -9.89
N ASN A 74 -10.73 26.01 -9.78
CA ASN A 74 -11.29 26.96 -8.80
C ASN A 74 -10.95 26.48 -7.38
N ARG A 75 -10.30 27.35 -6.60
CA ARG A 75 -9.93 27.07 -5.20
C ARG A 75 -11.13 26.70 -4.33
N GLN A 76 -12.31 27.23 -4.65
CA GLN A 76 -13.55 26.97 -3.93
C GLN A 76 -14.35 25.80 -4.48
N HIS A 77 -13.81 25.09 -5.49
CA HIS A 77 -14.47 23.90 -6.01
C HIS A 77 -14.78 22.91 -4.89
N ARG A 78 -15.98 22.36 -4.92
CA ARG A 78 -16.44 21.29 -4.03
C ARG A 78 -16.58 20.01 -4.84
N ALA A 79 -16.14 18.91 -4.26
CA ALA A 79 -16.33 17.62 -4.91
C ALA A 79 -17.82 17.26 -4.91
N ASP A 80 -18.35 16.96 -6.08
CA ASP A 80 -19.63 16.27 -6.23
C ASP A 80 -19.37 14.76 -6.11
N LEU A 81 -19.90 14.16 -5.07
CA LEU A 81 -19.77 12.73 -4.81
C LEU A 81 -21.05 11.94 -5.18
N THR A 82 -21.96 12.54 -5.97
CA THR A 82 -23.14 11.86 -6.50
C THR A 82 -22.68 10.69 -7.37
N ASP A 83 -23.30 9.52 -7.20
CA ASP A 83 -23.01 8.27 -7.91
C ASP A 83 -21.55 7.75 -7.80
N THR A 84 -20.81 8.18 -6.78
CA THR A 84 -19.45 7.72 -6.52
C THR A 84 -19.36 6.62 -5.45
N ALA A 85 -20.49 6.06 -5.04
CA ALA A 85 -20.54 5.00 -4.04
C ALA A 85 -19.65 3.81 -4.44
N PRO A 86 -19.05 3.10 -3.45
CA PRO A 86 -18.26 1.91 -3.72
C PRO A 86 -19.03 0.85 -4.51
N THR A 87 -18.40 0.22 -5.50
CA THR A 87 -19.02 -0.86 -6.29
C THR A 87 -19.22 -2.15 -5.49
N ASP A 88 -18.43 -2.33 -4.43
CA ASP A 88 -18.55 -3.44 -3.50
C ASP A 88 -18.54 -2.91 -2.06
N SER A 89 -19.36 -3.52 -1.20
CA SER A 89 -19.40 -3.18 0.22
C SER A 89 -18.28 -3.91 0.95
N ILE A 90 -17.28 -3.17 1.41
CA ILE A 90 -16.19 -3.68 2.25
C ILE A 90 -16.48 -3.31 3.69
N GLY A 91 -16.50 -4.31 4.59
CA GLY A 91 -16.73 -4.09 6.02
C GLY A 91 -18.07 -3.41 6.39
N PRO A 92 -18.18 -2.89 7.61
CA PRO A 92 -17.14 -2.85 8.65
C PRO A 92 -16.79 -4.23 9.23
N TYR A 93 -15.51 -4.42 9.51
CA TYR A 93 -15.01 -5.63 10.16
C TYR A 93 -14.57 -5.34 11.60
N PRO A 94 -14.51 -6.36 12.50
CA PRO A 94 -14.07 -6.17 13.88
C PRO A 94 -12.72 -5.45 14.01
N GLN A 95 -11.78 -5.72 13.12
CA GLN A 95 -10.45 -5.08 13.08
C GLN A 95 -10.50 -3.56 12.96
N TRP A 96 -11.58 -2.99 12.38
CA TRP A 96 -11.73 -1.54 12.24
C TRP A 96 -11.95 -0.81 13.57
N THR A 97 -12.36 -1.54 14.60
CA THR A 97 -12.61 -0.99 15.93
C THR A 97 -11.45 -1.16 16.90
N GLU A 98 -10.43 -1.94 16.50
CA GLU A 98 -9.21 -2.14 17.28
C GLU A 98 -8.21 -1.03 16.93
N ALA A 99 -8.05 -0.04 17.81
CA ALA A 99 -7.31 1.18 17.55
C ALA A 99 -5.89 0.97 17.00
N GLU A 100 -5.20 -0.06 17.46
CA GLU A 100 -3.81 -0.33 17.08
C GLU A 100 -3.67 -1.32 15.92
N ARG A 101 -4.78 -1.86 15.44
CA ARG A 101 -4.79 -2.84 14.36
C ARG A 101 -4.61 -2.20 12.98
N ILE A 102 -5.13 -1.01 12.79
CA ILE A 102 -5.04 -0.22 11.56
C ILE A 102 -4.62 1.19 11.95
N VAL A 103 -3.38 1.56 11.66
CA VAL A 103 -2.80 2.84 12.08
C VAL A 103 -2.34 3.72 10.93
N SER A 104 -2.24 3.17 9.71
CA SER A 104 -1.66 3.86 8.55
C SER A 104 -2.66 4.16 7.43
N ILE A 105 -3.90 3.73 7.56
CA ILE A 105 -5.00 4.02 6.63
C ILE A 105 -6.28 4.33 7.41
N ASP A 106 -7.25 4.97 6.75
CA ASP A 106 -8.58 5.22 7.32
C ASP A 106 -9.52 4.04 6.99
N PRO A 107 -9.88 3.19 7.94
CA PRO A 107 -10.75 2.05 7.67
C PRO A 107 -12.17 2.46 7.22
N TRP A 108 -12.60 3.69 7.52
CA TRP A 108 -13.93 4.20 7.18
C TRP A 108 -13.98 5.01 5.89
N GLY A 109 -12.85 5.24 5.24
CA GLY A 109 -12.73 6.12 4.08
C GLY A 109 -13.69 5.83 2.94
N ALA A 110 -13.98 4.55 2.67
CA ALA A 110 -14.95 4.15 1.65
C ALA A 110 -16.43 4.34 2.06
N LYS A 111 -16.71 4.71 3.31
CA LYS A 111 -18.06 4.93 3.84
C LYS A 111 -18.45 6.42 3.90
N VAL A 112 -17.64 7.29 3.34
CA VAL A 112 -17.81 8.74 3.49
C VAL A 112 -19.17 9.25 3.01
N ALA A 113 -19.66 8.78 1.88
CA ALA A 113 -20.95 9.23 1.34
C ALA A 113 -22.11 8.89 2.28
N ALA A 114 -22.13 7.70 2.86
CA ALA A 114 -23.16 7.29 3.80
C ALA A 114 -23.07 8.04 5.15
N ALA A 115 -21.84 8.27 5.64
CA ALA A 115 -21.63 8.90 6.94
C ALA A 115 -21.81 10.42 6.91
N PHE A 116 -21.48 11.07 5.80
CA PHE A 116 -21.41 12.53 5.68
C PHE A 116 -22.34 13.12 4.59
N GLY A 117 -23.25 12.32 4.06
CA GLY A 117 -24.19 12.76 3.01
C GLY A 117 -24.81 14.12 3.25
N PRO A 118 -25.44 14.40 4.41
CA PRO A 118 -26.04 15.71 4.70
C PRO A 118 -25.03 16.88 4.66
N LEU A 119 -23.79 16.65 5.02
CA LEU A 119 -22.74 17.68 4.97
C LEU A 119 -22.26 17.92 3.54
N ILE A 120 -22.14 16.85 2.75
CA ILE A 120 -21.79 16.92 1.33
C ILE A 120 -22.88 17.69 0.56
N GLU A 121 -24.15 17.39 0.82
CA GLU A 121 -25.30 18.10 0.26
C GLU A 121 -25.29 19.59 0.65
N ALA A 122 -24.83 19.93 1.86
CA ALA A 122 -24.63 21.30 2.29
C ALA A 122 -23.39 21.97 1.65
N GLY A 123 -22.72 21.34 0.73
CA GLY A 123 -21.58 21.89 -0.02
C GLY A 123 -20.24 21.83 0.74
N ILE A 124 -20.12 20.97 1.76
CA ILE A 124 -18.86 20.78 2.48
C ILE A 124 -17.98 19.82 1.68
N ASP A 125 -16.74 20.22 1.44
CA ASP A 125 -15.76 19.41 0.71
C ASP A 125 -15.20 18.30 1.62
N ILE A 126 -15.86 17.15 1.61
CA ILE A 126 -15.45 15.95 2.32
C ILE A 126 -15.11 14.89 1.28
N ARG A 127 -13.87 14.42 1.30
CA ARG A 127 -13.37 13.45 0.31
C ARG A 127 -12.95 12.15 0.99
N PRO A 128 -13.29 11.00 0.39
CA PRO A 128 -12.84 9.72 0.90
C PRO A 128 -11.33 9.54 0.71
N SER A 129 -10.70 8.79 1.62
CA SER A 129 -9.34 8.30 1.50
C SER A 129 -9.26 6.93 0.81
N ILE A 130 -10.40 6.26 0.62
CA ILE A 130 -10.51 4.95 -0.02
C ILE A 130 -11.64 5.01 -1.05
N ALA A 131 -11.35 4.51 -2.24
CA ALA A 131 -12.35 4.32 -3.30
C ALA A 131 -12.31 2.88 -3.82
N VAL A 132 -13.47 2.31 -4.08
CA VAL A 132 -13.62 0.91 -4.55
C VAL A 132 -14.36 0.90 -5.88
N THR A 133 -13.79 0.20 -6.88
CA THR A 133 -14.40 0.04 -8.20
C THR A 133 -14.13 -1.35 -8.76
N LYS A 134 -14.82 -1.71 -9.85
CA LYS A 134 -14.56 -2.94 -10.62
C LYS A 134 -13.83 -2.61 -11.91
N ALA A 135 -13.02 -3.56 -12.37
CA ALA A 135 -12.30 -3.45 -13.63
C ALA A 135 -12.04 -4.85 -14.22
N HIS A 136 -11.64 -4.87 -15.47
CA HIS A 136 -11.02 -6.02 -16.09
C HIS A 136 -9.54 -5.74 -16.27
N ILE A 137 -8.69 -6.71 -15.98
CA ILE A 137 -7.27 -6.64 -16.29
C ILE A 137 -6.93 -7.64 -17.38
N ASP A 138 -6.09 -7.22 -18.33
CA ASP A 138 -5.62 -8.02 -19.44
C ASP A 138 -4.09 -7.92 -19.51
N MET A 139 -3.43 -9.07 -19.42
CA MET A 139 -1.98 -9.16 -19.37
C MET A 139 -1.49 -10.28 -20.30
N PRO A 140 -0.35 -10.09 -20.99
CA PRO A 140 0.22 -11.14 -21.86
C PRO A 140 0.48 -12.46 -21.09
N GLU A 141 0.85 -12.40 -19.82
CA GLU A 141 1.11 -13.56 -18.99
C GLU A 141 -0.16 -14.37 -18.71
N ILE A 142 -1.31 -13.71 -18.51
CA ILE A 142 -2.61 -14.39 -18.37
C ILE A 142 -2.95 -15.13 -19.67
N ARG A 143 -2.80 -14.47 -20.80
CA ARG A 143 -3.02 -15.08 -22.12
C ARG A 143 -2.09 -16.28 -22.37
N THR A 144 -0.82 -16.15 -21.94
CA THR A 144 0.15 -17.23 -21.99
C THR A 144 -0.27 -18.39 -21.06
N ALA A 145 -0.74 -18.11 -19.85
CA ALA A 145 -1.24 -19.12 -18.94
C ALA A 145 -2.45 -19.89 -19.51
N ILE A 146 -3.34 -19.19 -20.21
CA ILE A 146 -4.48 -19.83 -20.93
C ILE A 146 -3.96 -20.70 -22.07
N ALA A 147 -3.06 -20.20 -22.91
CA ALA A 147 -2.52 -20.95 -24.05
C ALA A 147 -1.81 -22.25 -23.63
N PHE A 148 -1.16 -22.23 -22.46
CA PHE A 148 -0.53 -23.42 -21.88
C PHE A 148 -1.44 -24.21 -20.92
N GLN A 149 -2.73 -23.92 -20.89
CA GLN A 149 -3.73 -24.60 -20.05
C GLN A 149 -3.44 -24.57 -18.54
N ARG A 150 -2.66 -23.58 -18.07
CA ARG A 150 -2.45 -23.34 -16.63
C ARG A 150 -3.63 -22.60 -16.00
N LEU A 151 -4.33 -21.80 -16.79
CA LEU A 151 -5.62 -21.16 -16.47
C LEU A 151 -6.64 -21.53 -17.53
N VAL A 152 -7.90 -21.67 -17.14
CA VAL A 152 -9.02 -21.95 -18.06
C VAL A 152 -10.09 -20.88 -17.79
N PRO A 153 -10.60 -20.19 -18.84
CA PRO A 153 -11.73 -19.27 -18.68
C PRO A 153 -12.92 -19.95 -18.01
N ASP A 154 -13.51 -19.30 -17.03
CA ASP A 154 -14.66 -19.79 -16.27
C ASP A 154 -15.89 -18.87 -16.39
N GLY A 155 -15.77 -17.78 -17.16
CA GLY A 155 -16.80 -16.77 -17.37
C GLY A 155 -17.09 -15.91 -16.12
N ARG A 156 -16.40 -16.13 -15.01
CA ARG A 156 -16.63 -15.44 -13.72
C ARG A 156 -15.39 -14.66 -13.27
N VAL A 157 -14.30 -15.33 -12.99
CA VAL A 157 -13.03 -14.72 -12.58
C VAL A 157 -12.16 -14.43 -13.80
N LEU A 158 -12.16 -15.33 -14.76
CA LEU A 158 -11.44 -15.23 -16.02
C LEU A 158 -12.41 -15.39 -17.19
N LEU A 159 -12.55 -14.34 -17.99
CA LEU A 159 -13.48 -14.30 -19.10
C LEU A 159 -12.91 -14.99 -20.35
N GLU A 160 -13.80 -15.37 -21.29
CA GLU A 160 -13.42 -16.03 -22.55
C GLU A 160 -12.45 -15.22 -23.41
N ASN A 161 -12.48 -13.88 -23.29
CA ASN A 161 -11.55 -12.99 -23.99
C ASN A 161 -10.15 -12.93 -23.34
N GLY A 162 -9.92 -13.64 -22.22
CA GLY A 162 -8.67 -13.67 -21.49
C GLY A 162 -8.48 -12.55 -20.46
N SER A 163 -9.51 -11.70 -20.24
CA SER A 163 -9.45 -10.69 -19.18
C SER A 163 -9.86 -11.28 -17.83
N ALA A 164 -9.21 -10.88 -16.74
CA ALA A 164 -9.63 -11.21 -15.39
C ALA A 164 -10.47 -10.10 -14.78
N VAL A 165 -11.61 -10.47 -14.17
CA VAL A 165 -12.49 -9.56 -13.44
C VAL A 165 -11.90 -9.29 -12.07
N VAL A 166 -11.80 -8.02 -11.67
CA VAL A 166 -11.22 -7.62 -10.39
C VAL A 166 -12.04 -6.53 -9.71
N THR A 167 -12.18 -6.63 -8.40
CA THR A 167 -12.51 -5.48 -7.57
C THR A 167 -11.22 -4.77 -7.18
N LYS A 168 -11.18 -3.45 -7.34
CA LYS A 168 -10.02 -2.61 -7.03
C LYS A 168 -10.36 -1.66 -5.89
N ALA A 169 -9.45 -1.56 -4.90
CA ALA A 169 -9.51 -0.54 -3.88
C ALA A 169 -8.27 0.35 -3.96
N ALA A 170 -8.45 1.65 -4.20
CA ALA A 170 -7.39 2.64 -4.08
C ALA A 170 -7.43 3.23 -2.66
N ILE A 171 -6.28 3.27 -1.99
CA ILE A 171 -6.16 3.61 -0.57
C ILE A 171 -5.07 4.65 -0.41
N GLU A 172 -5.44 5.82 0.10
CA GLU A 172 -4.51 6.88 0.48
C GLU A 172 -4.01 6.67 1.92
N PRO A 173 -2.76 7.04 2.24
CA PRO A 173 -2.25 6.92 3.59
C PRO A 173 -2.90 7.94 4.53
N VAL A 174 -3.33 7.45 5.69
CA VAL A 174 -3.85 8.25 6.80
C VAL A 174 -3.21 7.70 8.07
N TRP A 175 -2.21 8.39 8.58
CA TRP A 175 -1.41 7.91 9.70
C TRP A 175 -1.91 8.44 11.03
N TRP A 176 -2.30 7.56 11.92
CA TRP A 176 -2.49 7.89 13.32
C TRP A 176 -1.13 7.83 14.04
N LEU A 177 -0.54 8.99 14.28
CA LEU A 177 0.84 9.13 14.74
C LEU A 177 1.17 8.34 16.02
N PRO A 178 0.32 8.32 17.07
CA PRO A 178 0.62 7.50 18.25
C PRO A 178 0.75 6.01 17.93
N GLY A 179 -0.13 5.50 17.07
CA GLY A 179 -0.12 4.09 16.65
C GLY A 179 1.06 3.76 15.74
N VAL A 180 1.40 4.66 14.81
CA VAL A 180 2.58 4.52 13.94
C VAL A 180 3.85 4.51 14.79
N ALA A 181 4.01 5.45 15.72
CA ALA A 181 5.18 5.48 16.61
C ALA A 181 5.34 4.17 17.39
N LYS A 182 4.25 3.64 17.93
CA LYS A 182 4.25 2.35 18.62
C LYS A 182 4.70 1.20 17.72
N ARG A 183 4.26 1.17 16.45
CA ARG A 183 4.68 0.15 15.46
C ARG A 183 6.16 0.19 15.16
N PHE A 184 6.78 1.40 15.19
CA PHE A 184 8.21 1.59 15.00
C PHE A 184 9.04 1.51 16.30
N GLY A 185 8.41 1.26 17.45
CA GLY A 185 9.09 1.15 18.73
C GLY A 185 9.73 2.45 19.22
N CYS A 186 9.21 3.61 18.80
CA CYS A 186 9.65 4.92 19.22
C CYS A 186 8.52 5.71 19.90
N THR A 187 8.85 6.80 20.56
CA THR A 187 7.85 7.72 21.09
C THR A 187 7.25 8.56 19.96
N GLU A 188 6.01 9.03 20.14
CA GLU A 188 5.38 9.92 19.18
C GLU A 188 6.20 11.21 18.95
N ALA A 189 6.80 11.75 20.01
CA ALA A 189 7.66 12.94 19.91
C ALA A 189 8.91 12.70 19.05
N GLU A 190 9.54 11.54 19.17
CA GLU A 190 10.66 11.15 18.32
C GLU A 190 10.23 10.96 16.85
N LEU A 191 9.11 10.29 16.62
CA LEU A 191 8.57 10.13 15.27
C LEU A 191 8.28 11.49 14.63
N ARG A 192 7.58 12.38 15.34
CA ARG A 192 7.23 13.72 14.83
C ARG A 192 8.48 14.54 14.50
N ARG A 193 9.48 14.50 15.37
CA ARG A 193 10.75 15.20 15.16
C ARG A 193 11.48 14.64 13.93
N ALA A 194 11.62 13.33 13.83
CA ALA A 194 12.29 12.69 12.68
C ALA A 194 11.56 13.02 11.37
N LEU A 195 10.22 12.92 11.34
CA LEU A 195 9.43 13.28 10.17
C LEU A 195 9.61 14.75 9.77
N PHE A 196 9.76 15.66 10.74
CA PHE A 196 9.99 17.08 10.46
C PHE A 196 11.42 17.35 9.99
N GLU A 197 12.42 16.88 10.72
CA GLU A 197 13.83 17.16 10.46
C GLU A 197 14.30 16.53 9.14
N GLU A 198 14.01 15.24 8.93
CA GLU A 198 14.46 14.49 7.75
C GLU A 198 13.69 14.83 6.46
N THR A 199 12.60 15.58 6.56
CA THR A 199 11.91 16.16 5.40
C THR A 199 12.26 17.61 5.14
N GLY A 200 13.31 18.15 5.79
CA GLY A 200 13.73 19.53 5.64
C GLY A 200 12.74 20.56 6.19
N GLY A 201 12.02 20.21 7.24
CA GLY A 201 11.04 21.10 7.88
C GLY A 201 9.67 21.09 7.20
N MET A 202 9.40 20.13 6.33
CA MET A 202 8.08 19.94 5.75
C MET A 202 7.06 19.67 6.86
N TYR A 203 5.91 20.34 6.80
CA TYR A 203 4.84 20.23 7.80
C TYR A 203 5.29 20.60 9.22
N PRO A 204 5.56 21.89 9.51
CA PRO A 204 5.95 22.36 10.84
C PRO A 204 4.89 22.03 11.92
N GLU A 205 3.65 21.78 11.53
CA GLU A 205 2.60 21.33 12.43
C GLU A 205 2.93 20.01 13.14
N LEU A 206 3.79 19.16 12.57
CA LEU A 206 4.25 17.94 13.24
C LEU A 206 4.86 18.23 14.62
N VAL A 207 5.58 19.35 14.75
CA VAL A 207 6.26 19.74 16.01
C VAL A 207 5.56 20.87 16.75
N THR A 208 4.74 21.68 16.08
CA THR A 208 4.07 22.84 16.69
C THR A 208 2.62 22.57 17.09
N ARG A 209 2.00 21.51 16.57
CA ARG A 209 0.60 21.16 16.77
C ARG A 209 0.46 19.71 17.26
N THR A 210 0.92 19.48 18.49
CA THR A 210 0.85 18.13 19.11
C THR A 210 -0.59 17.66 19.41
N ASP A 211 -1.56 18.56 19.25
CA ASP A 211 -2.99 18.26 19.31
C ASP A 211 -3.54 17.60 18.02
N LEU A 212 -2.74 17.53 16.95
CA LEU A 212 -3.12 16.91 15.69
C LEU A 212 -2.49 15.51 15.58
N ASP A 213 -3.26 14.48 15.89
CA ASP A 213 -2.78 13.09 15.95
C ASP A 213 -2.72 12.39 14.60
N VAL A 214 -3.28 12.99 13.53
CA VAL A 214 -3.29 12.41 12.20
C VAL A 214 -2.35 13.15 11.26
N PHE A 215 -1.57 12.39 10.52
CA PHE A 215 -0.70 12.87 9.46
C PHE A 215 -1.09 12.24 8.12
N LEU A 216 -1.19 13.07 7.09
CA LEU A 216 -1.39 12.66 5.70
C LEU A 216 -0.05 12.79 4.98
N PRO A 217 0.79 11.76 4.97
CA PRO A 217 2.13 11.86 4.42
C PRO A 217 2.08 12.05 2.89
N PRO A 218 3.02 12.82 2.32
CA PRO A 218 3.08 13.07 0.88
C PRO A 218 3.73 11.89 0.14
N ILE A 219 3.24 10.70 0.36
CA ILE A 219 3.70 9.46 -0.27
C ILE A 219 2.60 8.85 -1.12
N GLY A 220 2.98 8.02 -2.07
CA GLY A 220 2.01 7.23 -2.84
C GLY A 220 1.25 6.26 -1.95
N GLY A 221 -0.03 6.08 -2.25
CA GLY A 221 -0.86 5.10 -1.58
C GLY A 221 -0.66 3.68 -2.11
N GLN A 222 -1.69 2.87 -1.98
CA GLN A 222 -1.70 1.50 -2.46
C GLN A 222 -2.99 1.20 -3.22
N THR A 223 -2.92 0.21 -4.11
CA THR A 223 -4.08 -0.34 -4.81
C THR A 223 -4.16 -1.82 -4.50
N VAL A 224 -5.33 -2.28 -4.11
CA VAL A 224 -5.58 -3.72 -3.92
C VAL A 224 -6.43 -4.23 -5.07
N TYR A 225 -6.06 -5.39 -5.60
CA TYR A 225 -6.78 -6.12 -6.62
C TYR A 225 -7.31 -7.40 -5.99
N VAL A 226 -8.63 -7.60 -6.04
CA VAL A 226 -9.31 -8.79 -5.51
C VAL A 226 -9.89 -9.58 -6.67
N PHE A 227 -9.56 -10.87 -6.71
CA PHE A 227 -10.06 -11.85 -7.67
C PHE A 227 -11.08 -12.75 -6.96
N GLY A 228 -12.32 -12.73 -7.40
CA GLY A 228 -13.45 -13.36 -6.70
C GLY A 228 -14.25 -12.36 -5.87
N ASP A 229 -14.99 -12.85 -4.87
CA ASP A 229 -15.83 -12.00 -4.02
C ASP A 229 -15.00 -11.35 -2.90
N PRO A 230 -14.96 -10.02 -2.79
CA PRO A 230 -14.26 -9.36 -1.68
C PRO A 230 -14.78 -9.70 -0.29
N ALA A 231 -16.05 -10.11 -0.15
CA ALA A 231 -16.62 -10.52 1.12
C ALA A 231 -15.96 -11.78 1.69
N ASP A 232 -15.45 -12.65 0.82
CA ASP A 232 -14.77 -13.90 1.20
C ASP A 232 -13.42 -13.65 1.89
N LEU A 233 -12.81 -12.49 1.72
CA LEU A 233 -11.51 -12.15 2.34
C LEU A 233 -11.54 -12.21 3.87
N ALA A 234 -12.68 -11.88 4.47
CA ALA A 234 -12.86 -11.90 5.93
C ALA A 234 -13.19 -13.29 6.50
N ASN A 235 -13.52 -14.24 5.64
CA ASN A 235 -13.86 -15.61 6.03
C ASN A 235 -12.61 -16.50 6.05
N PRO A 236 -12.09 -16.92 7.23
CA PRO A 236 -10.87 -17.72 7.31
C PRO A 236 -11.03 -19.15 6.77
N GLU A 237 -12.25 -19.61 6.48
CA GLU A 237 -12.51 -20.92 5.89
C GLU A 237 -12.48 -20.89 4.35
N VAL A 238 -12.55 -19.71 3.74
CA VAL A 238 -12.41 -19.55 2.29
C VAL A 238 -10.92 -19.46 1.95
N PRO A 239 -10.38 -20.30 1.05
CA PRO A 239 -8.98 -20.28 0.72
C PRO A 239 -8.56 -18.93 0.11
N LEU A 240 -7.66 -18.22 0.79
CA LEU A 240 -7.07 -16.96 0.31
C LEU A 240 -5.67 -17.21 -0.26
N THR A 241 -5.47 -16.84 -1.53
CA THR A 241 -4.15 -16.66 -2.14
C THR A 241 -3.80 -15.19 -2.17
N ALA A 242 -2.65 -14.80 -1.61
CA ALA A 242 -2.30 -13.39 -1.47
C ALA A 242 -0.87 -13.06 -1.90
N ARG A 243 -0.69 -11.83 -2.39
CA ARG A 243 0.59 -11.20 -2.63
C ARG A 243 0.60 -9.77 -2.10
N VAL A 244 1.67 -9.42 -1.41
CA VAL A 244 2.01 -8.02 -1.14
C VAL A 244 3.19 -7.61 -2.01
N HIS A 245 2.96 -6.67 -2.91
CA HIS A 245 3.91 -6.21 -3.92
C HIS A 245 4.23 -4.73 -3.72
N ASP A 246 5.51 -4.39 -3.82
CA ASP A 246 5.97 -3.01 -3.85
C ASP A 246 6.35 -2.64 -5.28
N GLU A 247 5.96 -1.46 -5.71
CA GLU A 247 6.13 -0.95 -7.07
C GLU A 247 7.56 -1.11 -7.58
N CYS A 248 7.66 -1.52 -8.83
CA CYS A 248 8.87 -1.51 -9.63
C CYS A 248 8.50 -1.13 -11.06
N ASN A 249 8.34 0.16 -11.33
CA ASN A 249 7.81 0.68 -12.58
C ASN A 249 8.50 0.11 -13.82
N GLY A 250 9.84 0.13 -13.86
CA GLY A 250 10.59 -0.40 -14.99
C GLY A 250 10.33 -1.88 -15.28
N SER A 251 10.17 -2.70 -14.24
CA SER A 251 9.88 -4.13 -14.39
C SER A 251 8.39 -4.39 -14.58
N ASP A 252 7.54 -3.84 -13.71
CA ASP A 252 6.11 -4.17 -13.69
C ASP A 252 5.38 -3.68 -14.95
N VAL A 253 5.75 -2.49 -15.45
CA VAL A 253 5.11 -1.86 -16.60
C VAL A 253 5.86 -2.13 -17.90
N PHE A 254 7.18 -1.97 -17.90
CA PHE A 254 8.00 -1.99 -19.12
C PHE A 254 8.78 -3.30 -19.32
N GLY A 255 8.66 -4.27 -18.40
CA GLY A 255 9.26 -5.59 -18.55
C GLY A 255 10.78 -5.60 -18.42
N SER A 256 11.39 -4.64 -17.69
CA SER A 256 12.82 -4.67 -17.40
C SER A 256 13.18 -5.98 -16.70
N ASP A 257 14.20 -6.65 -17.20
CA ASP A 257 14.64 -7.97 -16.79
C ASP A 257 15.77 -7.97 -15.74
N ILE A 258 16.16 -6.77 -15.28
CA ILE A 258 17.24 -6.61 -14.29
C ILE A 258 16.86 -7.05 -12.87
N CYS A 259 15.57 -7.26 -12.63
CA CYS A 259 15.04 -7.70 -11.33
C CYS A 259 13.89 -8.70 -11.49
N THR A 260 13.47 -9.27 -10.37
CA THR A 260 12.43 -10.32 -10.32
C THR A 260 11.02 -9.77 -10.09
N CYS A 261 10.79 -8.45 -10.13
CA CYS A 261 9.53 -7.85 -9.67
C CYS A 261 8.34 -8.26 -10.54
N ARG A 262 8.38 -8.01 -11.87
CA ARG A 262 7.30 -8.42 -12.78
C ARG A 262 7.05 -9.95 -12.79
N PRO A 263 8.04 -10.82 -12.88
CA PRO A 263 7.80 -12.26 -12.77
C PRO A 263 7.05 -12.67 -11.50
N TYR A 264 7.41 -12.09 -10.36
CA TYR A 264 6.69 -12.34 -9.11
C TYR A 264 5.27 -11.78 -9.12
N LEU A 265 5.05 -10.60 -9.70
CA LEU A 265 3.72 -10.00 -9.79
C LEU A 265 2.80 -10.84 -10.66
N THR A 266 3.25 -11.20 -11.85
CA THR A 266 2.45 -11.95 -12.82
C THR A 266 2.19 -13.39 -12.39
N HIS A 267 3.19 -14.06 -11.79
CA HIS A 267 3.00 -15.36 -11.17
C HIS A 267 1.96 -15.30 -10.03
N ALA A 268 2.04 -14.30 -9.17
CA ALA A 268 1.06 -14.13 -8.10
C ALA A 268 -0.35 -13.85 -8.62
N ILE A 269 -0.49 -13.08 -9.69
CA ILE A 269 -1.79 -12.85 -10.33
C ILE A 269 -2.35 -14.18 -10.87
N GLU A 270 -1.53 -14.99 -11.55
CA GLU A 270 -1.93 -16.33 -12.02
C GLU A 270 -2.40 -17.21 -10.85
N GLU A 271 -1.64 -17.26 -9.74
CA GLU A 271 -2.03 -18.00 -8.53
C GLU A 271 -3.29 -17.49 -7.88
N CYS A 272 -3.51 -16.14 -7.83
CA CYS A 272 -4.72 -15.54 -7.31
C CYS A 272 -5.95 -15.89 -8.17
N ILE A 273 -5.82 -15.83 -9.50
CA ILE A 273 -6.89 -16.22 -10.42
C ILE A 273 -7.23 -17.72 -10.21
N ARG A 274 -6.22 -18.59 -10.19
CA ARG A 274 -6.40 -20.03 -9.99
C ARG A 274 -7.10 -20.31 -8.65
N GLY A 275 -6.65 -19.69 -7.56
CA GLY A 275 -7.27 -19.84 -6.25
C GLY A 275 -8.74 -19.42 -6.24
N ALA A 276 -9.07 -18.30 -6.87
CA ALA A 276 -10.45 -17.81 -6.99
C ALA A 276 -11.34 -18.71 -7.85
N GLN A 277 -10.80 -19.31 -8.92
CA GLN A 277 -11.51 -20.29 -9.76
C GLN A 277 -11.82 -21.59 -9.00
N GLN A 278 -11.00 -21.95 -8.01
CA GLN A 278 -11.15 -23.14 -7.18
C GLN A 278 -12.07 -22.92 -5.95
N GLY A 279 -12.84 -21.84 -5.94
CA GLY A 279 -13.79 -21.52 -4.86
C GLY A 279 -13.18 -20.73 -3.70
N GLY A 280 -11.95 -20.22 -3.87
CA GLY A 280 -11.30 -19.29 -2.97
C GLY A 280 -11.40 -17.85 -3.42
N VAL A 281 -10.49 -17.01 -2.90
CA VAL A 281 -10.34 -15.60 -3.26
C VAL A 281 -8.87 -15.26 -3.44
N GLY A 282 -8.56 -14.38 -4.38
CA GLY A 282 -7.20 -13.89 -4.61
C GLY A 282 -7.06 -12.42 -4.20
N LEU A 283 -5.91 -12.04 -3.64
CA LEU A 283 -5.61 -10.65 -3.28
C LEU A 283 -4.19 -10.28 -3.68
N VAL A 284 -4.05 -9.18 -4.44
CA VAL A 284 -2.76 -8.53 -4.68
C VAL A 284 -2.81 -7.11 -4.13
N SER A 285 -2.02 -6.83 -3.09
CA SER A 285 -1.80 -5.48 -2.58
C SER A 285 -0.57 -4.88 -3.24
N TYR A 286 -0.74 -3.79 -3.97
CA TYR A 286 0.30 -3.09 -4.73
C TYR A 286 0.57 -1.72 -4.11
N SER A 287 1.75 -1.53 -3.53
CA SER A 287 2.15 -0.31 -2.82
C SER A 287 3.11 0.54 -3.65
N ARG A 288 2.91 1.86 -3.67
CA ARG A 288 3.79 2.82 -4.36
C ARG A 288 5.07 3.07 -3.57
N LYS A 289 5.97 2.06 -3.57
CA LYS A 289 7.25 2.08 -2.83
C LYS A 289 8.41 1.73 -3.75
N GLU A 290 8.54 2.47 -4.86
CA GLU A 290 9.54 2.25 -5.90
C GLU A 290 10.96 2.12 -5.32
N GLY A 291 11.71 1.16 -5.87
CA GLY A 291 13.13 0.96 -5.54
C GLY A 291 13.37 0.66 -4.07
N ARG A 292 12.57 -0.20 -3.41
CA ARG A 292 12.62 -0.48 -1.97
C ARG A 292 12.39 0.79 -1.11
N ALA A 293 11.52 1.68 -1.60
CA ALA A 293 11.26 3.01 -1.05
C ALA A 293 12.48 3.96 -1.05
N LEU A 294 13.54 3.62 -1.78
CA LEU A 294 14.70 4.51 -2.03
C LEU A 294 14.44 5.48 -3.19
N GLY A 295 13.44 5.21 -3.99
CA GLY A 295 13.13 5.94 -5.22
C GLY A 295 13.88 5.42 -6.44
N GLU A 296 13.37 5.71 -7.64
CA GLU A 296 13.89 5.18 -8.90
C GLU A 296 15.28 5.72 -9.25
N VAL A 297 15.55 7.00 -8.94
CA VAL A 297 16.88 7.60 -9.16
C VAL A 297 17.94 6.84 -8.37
N THR A 298 17.76 6.63 -7.09
CA THR A 298 18.70 5.88 -6.24
C THR A 298 18.85 4.44 -6.73
N LYS A 299 17.77 3.79 -7.10
CA LYS A 299 17.76 2.44 -7.68
C LYS A 299 18.64 2.36 -8.94
N PHE A 300 18.57 3.34 -9.84
CA PHE A 300 19.39 3.36 -11.05
C PHE A 300 20.86 3.60 -10.73
N LEU A 301 21.18 4.45 -9.76
CA LEU A 301 22.55 4.60 -9.26
C LEU A 301 23.11 3.29 -8.71
N VAL A 302 22.31 2.52 -7.97
CA VAL A 302 22.69 1.18 -7.50
C VAL A 302 22.94 0.24 -8.68
N TYR A 303 22.09 0.23 -9.70
CA TYR A 303 22.29 -0.60 -10.88
C TYR A 303 23.58 -0.23 -11.60
N ASN A 304 23.84 1.07 -11.80
CA ASN A 304 25.09 1.54 -12.41
C ASN A 304 26.32 1.12 -11.60
N ALA A 305 26.28 1.25 -10.27
CA ALA A 305 27.37 0.84 -9.39
C ALA A 305 27.64 -0.66 -9.48
N ARG A 306 26.58 -1.48 -9.53
CA ARG A 306 26.68 -2.93 -9.70
C ARG A 306 27.29 -3.30 -11.04
N LYS A 307 26.78 -2.72 -12.13
CA LYS A 307 27.19 -3.06 -13.51
C LYS A 307 28.63 -2.62 -13.82
N ARG A 308 29.11 -1.52 -13.20
CA ARG A 308 30.46 -0.96 -13.47
C ARG A 308 31.52 -1.33 -12.45
N GLN A 309 31.17 -2.06 -11.39
CA GLN A 309 32.18 -2.46 -10.40
C GLN A 309 33.24 -3.41 -10.98
N VAL A 310 34.42 -3.45 -10.36
CA VAL A 310 35.47 -4.38 -10.71
C VAL A 310 34.96 -5.82 -10.54
N GLY A 311 35.11 -6.62 -11.58
CA GLY A 311 34.61 -7.99 -11.64
C GLY A 311 33.16 -8.12 -12.15
N GLY A 312 32.49 -7.01 -12.47
CA GLY A 312 31.13 -6.97 -13.01
C GLY A 312 30.04 -7.11 -11.96
N ASP A 313 28.79 -7.19 -12.43
CA ASP A 313 27.60 -7.33 -11.59
C ASP A 313 27.48 -8.76 -11.05
N SER A 314 27.96 -9.00 -9.84
CA SER A 314 27.97 -10.31 -9.18
C SER A 314 27.01 -10.36 -7.98
N ALA A 315 26.48 -11.57 -7.71
CA ALA A 315 25.47 -11.77 -6.67
C ALA A 315 26.03 -11.53 -5.25
N ASP A 316 27.30 -11.83 -5.00
CA ASP A 316 27.97 -11.60 -3.71
C ASP A 316 28.01 -10.12 -3.29
N LYS A 317 27.94 -9.20 -4.25
CA LYS A 317 28.02 -7.76 -4.00
C LYS A 317 26.68 -7.02 -4.13
N TYR A 318 25.60 -7.75 -4.36
CA TYR A 318 24.30 -7.16 -4.62
C TYR A 318 23.82 -6.20 -3.52
N PHE A 319 23.76 -6.62 -2.28
CA PHE A 319 23.32 -5.80 -1.15
C PHE A 319 24.36 -4.75 -0.76
N LEU A 320 25.64 -5.09 -0.82
CA LEU A 320 26.72 -4.15 -0.55
C LEU A 320 26.61 -2.87 -1.40
N ARG A 321 26.30 -3.02 -2.70
CA ARG A 321 26.15 -1.84 -3.58
C ARG A 321 24.95 -1.00 -3.26
N THR A 322 23.87 -1.61 -2.79
CA THR A 322 22.71 -0.86 -2.29
C THR A 322 23.10 -0.03 -1.05
N GLU A 323 23.77 -0.62 -0.09
CA GLU A 323 24.25 0.07 1.11
C GLU A 323 25.24 1.18 0.80
N CYS A 324 26.19 0.96 -0.11
CA CYS A 324 27.17 1.98 -0.52
C CYS A 324 26.51 3.22 -1.12
N VAL A 325 25.39 3.08 -1.84
CA VAL A 325 24.71 4.19 -2.49
C VAL A 325 23.67 4.82 -1.58
N ALA A 326 22.90 4.01 -0.85
CA ALA A 326 21.70 4.46 -0.11
C ALA A 326 21.89 4.50 1.41
N GLY A 327 22.99 3.96 1.95
CA GLY A 327 23.22 3.85 3.39
C GLY A 327 22.40 2.75 4.08
N VAL A 328 21.51 2.09 3.34
CA VAL A 328 20.58 1.06 3.83
C VAL A 328 20.20 0.11 2.69
N GLN A 329 19.80 -1.11 3.03
CA GLN A 329 19.35 -2.07 2.00
C GLN A 329 17.88 -1.88 1.59
N ASP A 330 17.03 -1.38 2.50
CA ASP A 330 15.58 -1.34 2.33
C ASP A 330 14.95 -0.32 3.27
N MET A 331 14.07 0.54 2.77
CA MET A 331 13.30 1.51 3.55
C MET A 331 11.80 1.27 3.46
N ARG A 332 11.34 0.09 3.02
CA ARG A 332 9.91 -0.23 2.99
C ARG A 332 9.43 -0.51 4.42
N PHE A 333 8.42 0.17 4.85
CA PHE A 333 7.85 0.00 6.19
C PHE A 333 6.94 -1.23 6.22
N GLN A 334 7.52 -2.38 6.56
CA GLN A 334 6.74 -3.62 6.64
C GLN A 334 5.80 -3.63 7.85
N GLU A 335 6.08 -2.84 8.88
CA GLU A 335 5.28 -2.66 10.09
C GLU A 335 3.87 -2.12 9.80
N LEU A 336 3.73 -1.31 8.75
CA LEU A 336 2.44 -0.72 8.35
C LEU A 336 1.71 -1.53 7.27
N MET A 337 2.40 -2.48 6.63
CA MET A 337 1.87 -3.22 5.50
C MET A 337 0.66 -4.10 5.84
N PRO A 338 0.55 -4.73 7.02
CA PRO A 338 -0.61 -5.55 7.35
C PRO A 338 -1.94 -4.77 7.49
N ASP A 339 -1.88 -3.45 7.65
CA ASP A 339 -3.07 -2.62 7.88
C ASP A 339 -4.11 -2.78 6.77
N VAL A 340 -3.67 -2.88 5.52
CA VAL A 340 -4.58 -3.11 4.38
C VAL A 340 -5.23 -4.49 4.42
N LEU A 341 -4.54 -5.51 4.90
CA LEU A 341 -5.10 -6.85 5.07
C LEU A 341 -6.16 -6.85 6.19
N HIS A 342 -5.87 -6.16 7.29
CA HIS A 342 -6.84 -5.95 8.37
C HIS A 342 -8.05 -5.12 7.92
N TRP A 343 -7.86 -4.17 7.02
CA TRP A 343 -8.96 -3.40 6.45
C TRP A 343 -9.95 -4.29 5.69
N PHE A 344 -9.46 -5.30 4.96
CA PHE A 344 -10.28 -6.33 4.31
C PHE A 344 -10.79 -7.41 5.28
N GLY A 345 -10.48 -7.34 6.56
CA GLY A 345 -10.90 -8.33 7.55
C GLY A 345 -10.10 -9.64 7.51
N VAL A 346 -8.99 -9.71 6.78
CA VAL A 346 -8.17 -10.91 6.63
C VAL A 346 -7.64 -11.38 7.99
N ARG A 347 -7.84 -12.66 8.28
CA ARG A 347 -7.34 -13.35 9.49
C ARG A 347 -6.44 -14.53 9.17
N ARG A 348 -6.52 -15.05 7.94
CA ARG A 348 -5.74 -16.19 7.48
C ARG A 348 -5.42 -16.06 5.99
N ILE A 349 -4.20 -16.34 5.61
CA ILE A 349 -3.73 -16.45 4.23
C ILE A 349 -3.30 -17.89 4.02
N HIS A 350 -4.01 -18.62 3.15
CA HIS A 350 -3.71 -20.02 2.89
C HIS A 350 -2.46 -20.19 2.02
N ARG A 351 -2.28 -19.26 1.08
CA ARG A 351 -1.16 -19.30 0.12
C ARG A 351 -0.58 -17.89 -0.07
N LEU A 352 0.59 -17.63 0.51
CA LEU A 352 1.29 -16.34 0.37
C LEU A 352 2.38 -16.45 -0.70
N VAL A 353 2.18 -15.79 -1.84
CA VAL A 353 3.19 -15.75 -2.92
C VAL A 353 4.25 -14.72 -2.57
N SER A 354 5.28 -15.12 -1.82
CA SER A 354 6.33 -14.24 -1.34
C SER A 354 7.57 -15.00 -0.89
N MET A 355 8.75 -14.49 -1.28
CA MET A 355 10.03 -14.96 -0.72
C MET A 355 10.52 -14.09 0.46
N SER A 356 9.93 -12.91 0.70
CA SER A 356 10.40 -11.97 1.72
C SER A 356 10.02 -12.41 3.13
N ASN A 357 11.02 -12.67 3.98
CA ASN A 357 10.81 -12.96 5.38
C ASN A 357 10.25 -11.75 6.11
N LEU A 358 10.77 -10.55 5.85
CA LEU A 358 10.27 -9.32 6.49
C LEU A 358 8.77 -9.12 6.29
N LYS A 359 8.25 -9.41 5.09
CA LYS A 359 6.80 -9.34 4.81
C LYS A 359 6.03 -10.44 5.52
N PHE A 360 6.55 -11.66 5.48
CA PHE A 360 5.94 -12.79 6.17
C PHE A 360 5.87 -12.54 7.68
N ASP A 361 6.99 -12.13 8.29
CA ASP A 361 7.07 -11.86 9.73
C ASP A 361 6.13 -10.72 10.15
N ALA A 362 6.04 -9.66 9.34
CA ALA A 362 5.10 -8.55 9.61
C ALA A 362 3.63 -9.01 9.54
N ILE A 363 3.27 -9.86 8.58
CA ILE A 363 1.92 -10.42 8.47
C ILE A 363 1.60 -11.29 9.68
N VAL A 364 2.46 -12.25 9.99
CA VAL A 364 2.27 -13.17 11.12
C VAL A 364 2.31 -12.43 12.44
N GLY A 365 3.26 -11.52 12.63
CA GLY A 365 3.38 -10.68 13.82
C GLY A 365 2.17 -9.77 14.05
N SER A 366 1.42 -9.44 13.00
CA SER A 366 0.16 -8.69 13.11
C SER A 366 -1.04 -9.56 13.54
N GLY A 367 -0.86 -10.87 13.67
CA GLY A 367 -1.90 -11.82 14.06
C GLY A 367 -2.67 -12.45 12.89
N ILE A 368 -2.15 -12.34 11.66
CA ILE A 368 -2.73 -13.03 10.48
C ILE A 368 -1.99 -14.37 10.32
N ALA A 369 -2.73 -15.47 10.33
CA ALA A 369 -2.16 -16.80 10.08
C ALA A 369 -1.74 -16.94 8.62
N VAL A 370 -0.62 -17.63 8.37
CA VAL A 370 -0.16 -17.99 7.01
C VAL A 370 0.16 -19.47 6.98
N ASP A 371 -0.58 -20.23 6.13
CA ASP A 371 -0.44 -21.67 6.08
C ASP A 371 0.75 -22.12 5.22
N ALA A 372 0.91 -21.49 4.05
CA ALA A 372 1.98 -21.85 3.11
C ALA A 372 2.53 -20.61 2.41
N ARG A 373 3.83 -20.63 2.12
CA ARG A 373 4.50 -19.68 1.23
C ARG A 373 4.72 -20.34 -0.13
N ILE A 374 4.46 -19.58 -1.19
CA ILE A 374 4.59 -20.06 -2.56
C ILE A 374 5.79 -19.35 -3.19
N PRO A 375 6.83 -20.09 -3.58
CA PRO A 375 7.97 -19.52 -4.28
C PRO A 375 7.62 -19.22 -5.74
N ILE A 376 8.48 -18.47 -6.41
CA ILE A 376 8.41 -18.32 -7.86
C ILE A 376 9.15 -19.50 -8.52
N PRO A 377 8.60 -20.08 -9.58
CA PRO A 377 9.32 -21.06 -10.39
C PRO A 377 10.56 -20.44 -11.04
N ASP A 378 11.71 -21.14 -10.98
CA ASP A 378 12.98 -20.65 -11.54
C ASP A 378 12.88 -20.33 -13.04
N ALA A 379 12.08 -21.08 -13.78
CA ALA A 379 11.84 -20.87 -15.21
C ALA A 379 11.23 -19.49 -15.55
N LEU A 380 10.64 -18.80 -14.58
CA LEU A 380 10.07 -17.46 -14.74
C LEU A 380 11.09 -16.34 -14.47
N ILE A 381 12.28 -16.66 -13.97
CA ILE A 381 13.28 -15.67 -13.57
C ILE A 381 14.14 -15.31 -14.79
N PRO A 382 14.17 -14.03 -15.21
CA PRO A 382 15.04 -13.59 -16.30
C PRO A 382 16.52 -13.84 -15.99
N ALA A 383 17.32 -14.09 -17.01
CA ALA A 383 18.74 -14.41 -16.85
C ALA A 383 19.51 -13.31 -16.10
N ASP A 384 19.25 -12.01 -16.40
CA ASP A 384 19.93 -10.90 -15.73
C ASP A 384 19.48 -10.73 -14.28
N ALA A 385 18.25 -11.17 -13.93
CA ALA A 385 17.71 -11.15 -12.58
C ALA A 385 18.23 -12.29 -11.68
N GLN A 386 18.98 -13.27 -12.22
CA GLN A 386 19.58 -14.34 -11.42
C GLN A 386 20.55 -13.81 -10.36
N VAL A 387 21.22 -12.69 -10.64
CA VAL A 387 22.08 -12.00 -9.65
C VAL A 387 21.30 -11.63 -8.40
N GLU A 388 20.11 -11.03 -8.58
CA GLU A 388 19.23 -10.68 -7.47
C GLU A 388 18.72 -11.93 -6.76
N MET A 389 18.34 -12.93 -7.53
CA MET A 389 17.77 -14.17 -6.98
C MET A 389 18.76 -14.91 -6.09
N GLN A 390 19.99 -15.13 -6.57
CA GLN A 390 21.06 -15.79 -5.82
C GLN A 390 21.44 -14.98 -4.56
N ALA A 391 21.55 -13.67 -4.68
CA ALA A 391 21.81 -12.79 -3.54
C ALA A 391 20.71 -12.89 -2.45
N LYS A 392 19.46 -12.95 -2.86
CA LYS A 392 18.33 -13.12 -1.93
C LYS A 392 18.34 -14.50 -1.26
N MET A 393 18.62 -15.56 -2.01
CA MET A 393 18.73 -16.91 -1.46
C MET A 393 19.85 -16.98 -0.40
N ALA A 394 21.02 -16.41 -0.70
CA ALA A 394 22.13 -16.34 0.24
C ALA A 394 21.82 -15.50 1.49
N ALA A 395 20.97 -14.48 1.36
CA ALA A 395 20.48 -13.67 2.47
C ALA A 395 19.33 -14.34 3.26
N GLY A 396 19.02 -15.60 2.98
CA GLY A 396 18.02 -16.39 3.70
C GLY A 396 16.56 -16.09 3.33
N TYR A 397 16.30 -15.49 2.17
CA TYR A 397 14.95 -15.37 1.65
C TYR A 397 14.35 -16.74 1.35
N PHE A 398 13.06 -16.88 1.55
CA PHE A 398 12.36 -18.15 1.33
C PHE A 398 12.40 -18.59 -0.12
N THR A 399 12.93 -19.81 -0.36
CA THR A 399 12.96 -20.49 -1.65
C THR A 399 12.86 -22.01 -1.42
N GLU A 400 12.58 -22.78 -2.46
CA GLU A 400 12.61 -24.25 -2.41
C GLU A 400 14.02 -24.82 -2.63
N GLY A 401 14.94 -24.00 -3.18
CA GLY A 401 16.32 -24.40 -3.46
C GLY A 401 17.25 -24.23 -2.26
N ALA A 402 18.39 -24.91 -2.30
CA ALA A 402 19.47 -24.69 -1.36
C ALA A 402 20.09 -23.30 -1.56
N ALA A 403 20.55 -22.67 -0.46
CA ALA A 403 21.30 -21.43 -0.56
C ALA A 403 22.57 -21.63 -1.38
N PRO A 404 22.90 -20.70 -2.31
CA PRO A 404 24.13 -20.78 -3.09
C PRO A 404 25.36 -20.64 -2.20
N ASP A 405 26.41 -21.37 -2.54
CA ASP A 405 27.71 -21.20 -1.89
C ASP A 405 28.46 -19.94 -2.39
N ALA A 406 29.62 -19.67 -1.80
CA ALA A 406 30.39 -18.46 -2.12
C ALA A 406 30.91 -18.48 -3.59
N ASP A 407 31.19 -19.64 -4.17
CA ASP A 407 31.63 -19.77 -5.54
C ASP A 407 30.48 -19.48 -6.51
N ALA A 408 29.32 -20.08 -6.28
CA ALA A 408 28.10 -19.79 -7.05
C ALA A 408 27.73 -18.29 -7.01
N LEU A 409 27.82 -17.64 -5.85
CA LEU A 409 27.54 -16.19 -5.71
C LEU A 409 28.54 -15.33 -6.51
N SER A 410 29.83 -15.66 -6.48
CA SER A 410 30.89 -14.90 -7.17
C SER A 410 30.84 -15.08 -8.70
N THR A 411 30.39 -16.26 -9.15
CA THR A 411 30.30 -16.62 -10.57
C THR A 411 28.98 -16.24 -11.21
N THR A 412 27.90 -16.11 -10.44
CA THR A 412 26.61 -15.61 -10.95
C THR A 412 26.70 -14.12 -11.26
N LYS A 413 26.69 -13.81 -12.55
CA LYS A 413 26.86 -12.44 -13.06
C LYS A 413 25.73 -12.01 -13.96
N GLY A 414 25.31 -10.75 -13.81
CA GLY A 414 24.47 -10.06 -14.76
C GLY A 414 25.28 -9.57 -15.96
N ARG A 415 24.57 -9.20 -17.03
CA ARG A 415 25.23 -8.61 -18.22
C ARG A 415 25.86 -7.24 -17.87
N GLY A 416 26.90 -6.88 -18.61
CA GLY A 416 27.51 -5.54 -18.58
C GLY A 416 26.59 -4.46 -19.16
N LEU A 417 26.99 -3.20 -18.97
CA LEU A 417 26.38 -2.03 -19.64
C LEU A 417 27.02 -1.86 -21.02
#